data_a6154d225049b012944be10e9ca9d4a1
#
_entry.id   a6154d225049b012944be10e9ca9d4a1
#
_cell.length_a   1.000
_cell.length_b   1.000
_cell.length_c   1.000
_cell.angle_alpha   90.00
_cell.angle_beta   90.00
_cell.angle_gamma   90.00
#
_symmetry.space_group_name_H-M   'P 1'
#
loop_
_entity.id
_entity.type
_entity.pdbx_description
1 polymer ?
#
loop_
_entity_poly.entity_id
_entity_poly.type
_entity_poly.pdbx_seq_one_letter_code
_entity_poly.pdbx_strand_id
1 'polypeptide(L)'
;GRALGLLVTAGLAGTIAEVGLLHFRGSFQNPVMYAPVMLPPVAAALLAQAALGAPCERWFTRLWLRITAALGFVGVGFHARGIARNQGGWRNWSQNLFNGPPLPAPPGFSALALAGLAALRLRETEK
;
A
#
# COMPACT_ATOMS: atom_id res chain seq x y z
N GLY A 1 -2.16 10.14 18.14
CA GLY A 1 -1.80 10.43 16.72
C GLY A 1 -0.37 10.05 16.39
N ARG A 2 0.62 10.46 17.20
CA ARG A 2 2.06 10.23 16.91
C ARG A 2 2.40 8.74 16.83
N ALA A 3 2.07 7.97 17.86
CA ALA A 3 2.39 6.54 17.91
C ALA A 3 1.73 5.79 16.75
N LEU A 4 0.46 6.07 16.47
CA LEU A 4 -0.23 5.47 15.34
C LEU A 4 0.44 5.84 14.00
N GLY A 5 0.83 7.11 13.82
CA GLY A 5 1.55 7.56 12.62
C GLY A 5 2.87 6.80 12.40
N LEU A 6 3.66 6.58 13.46
CA LEU A 6 4.92 5.82 13.39
C LEU A 6 4.67 4.34 13.10
N LEU A 7 3.67 3.72 13.75
CA LEU A 7 3.29 2.33 13.50
C LEU A 7 2.85 2.12 12.05
N VAL A 8 2.02 3.02 11.54
CA VAL A 8 1.57 2.97 10.14
C VAL A 8 2.74 3.17 9.18
N THR A 9 3.67 4.09 9.49
CA THR A 9 4.88 4.27 8.68
C THR A 9 5.71 2.99 8.61
N ALA A 10 5.93 2.33 9.75
CA ALA A 10 6.63 1.04 9.79
C ALA A 10 5.89 -0.06 9.02
N GLY A 11 4.56 -0.11 9.15
CA GLY A 11 3.72 -1.03 8.39
C GLY A 11 3.82 -0.79 6.88
N LEU A 12 3.75 0.47 6.44
CA LEU A 12 3.95 0.82 5.03
C LEU A 12 5.33 0.40 4.54
N ALA A 13 6.40 0.68 5.29
CA ALA A 13 7.75 0.30 4.92
C ALA A 13 7.91 -1.22 4.76
N GLY A 14 7.36 -2.01 5.68
CA GLY A 14 7.36 -3.47 5.60
C GLY A 14 6.59 -3.98 4.38
N THR A 15 5.39 -3.45 4.14
CA THR A 15 4.56 -3.81 2.99
C THR A 15 5.23 -3.43 1.67
N ILE A 16 5.87 -2.26 1.59
CA ILE A 16 6.64 -1.83 0.40
C ILE A 16 7.78 -2.81 0.11
N ALA A 17 8.53 -3.20 1.14
CA ALA A 17 9.64 -4.15 1.00
C ALA A 17 9.16 -5.52 0.51
N GLU A 18 8.09 -6.05 1.10
CA GLU A 18 7.47 -7.31 0.70
C GLU A 18 6.96 -7.26 -0.75
N VAL A 19 6.16 -6.25 -1.08
CA VAL A 19 5.60 -6.08 -2.42
C VAL A 19 6.70 -5.85 -3.46
N GLY A 20 7.72 -5.06 -3.10
CA GLY A 20 8.90 -4.85 -3.96
C GLY A 20 9.61 -6.16 -4.29
N LEU A 21 9.83 -7.00 -3.27
CA LEU A 21 10.46 -8.32 -3.46
C LEU A 21 9.60 -9.25 -4.34
N LEU A 22 8.29 -9.30 -4.10
CA LEU A 22 7.37 -10.13 -4.86
C LEU A 22 7.29 -9.70 -6.34
N HIS A 23 7.21 -8.40 -6.60
CA HIS A 23 7.20 -7.87 -7.96
C HIS A 23 8.54 -8.05 -8.67
N PHE A 24 9.65 -7.89 -7.94
CA PHE A 24 10.99 -8.19 -8.47
C PHE A 24 11.11 -9.67 -8.86
N ARG A 25 10.66 -10.60 -8.03
CA ARG A 25 10.61 -12.03 -8.36
C ARG A 25 9.72 -12.31 -9.57
N GLY A 26 8.67 -11.54 -9.79
CA GLY A 26 7.83 -11.55 -10.98
C GLY A 26 8.43 -10.80 -12.18
N SER A 27 9.68 -10.32 -12.08
CA SER A 27 10.44 -9.64 -13.14
C SER A 27 9.79 -8.35 -13.66
N PHE A 28 8.91 -7.71 -12.89
CA PHE A 28 8.21 -6.47 -13.29
C PHE A 28 7.66 -6.51 -14.73
N GLN A 29 7.12 -7.65 -15.13
CA GLN A 29 6.67 -7.90 -16.51
C GLN A 29 5.54 -6.96 -16.99
N ASN A 30 4.88 -6.25 -16.07
CA ASN A 30 3.91 -5.22 -16.38
C ASN A 30 4.35 -3.89 -15.75
N PRO A 31 4.42 -2.79 -16.51
CA PRO A 31 4.81 -1.48 -15.97
C PRO A 31 3.99 -1.02 -14.76
N VAL A 32 2.73 -1.42 -14.65
CA VAL A 32 1.87 -1.10 -13.50
C VAL A 32 2.42 -1.68 -12.19
N MET A 33 3.23 -2.74 -12.24
CA MET A 33 3.87 -3.34 -11.07
C MET A 33 4.88 -2.42 -10.38
N TYR A 34 5.33 -1.36 -11.03
CA TYR A 34 6.15 -0.33 -10.40
C TYR A 34 5.35 0.61 -9.48
N ALA A 35 4.06 0.79 -9.72
CA ALA A 35 3.24 1.72 -8.96
C ALA A 35 3.23 1.43 -7.44
N PRO A 36 3.00 0.18 -6.96
CA PRO A 36 3.02 -0.12 -5.53
C PRO A 36 4.42 -0.07 -4.88
N VAL A 37 5.47 0.02 -5.68
CA VAL A 37 6.85 0.15 -5.20
C VAL A 37 7.30 1.62 -5.19
N MET A 38 6.74 2.46 -6.05
CA MET A 38 7.16 3.86 -6.23
C MET A 38 6.28 4.86 -5.49
N LEU A 39 4.96 4.64 -5.43
CA LEU A 39 4.02 5.61 -4.87
C LEU A 39 3.94 5.56 -3.32
N PRO A 40 3.76 4.39 -2.67
CA PRO A 40 3.65 4.32 -1.22
C PRO A 40 4.86 4.80 -0.43
N PRO A 41 6.12 4.68 -0.90
CA PRO A 41 7.27 5.26 -0.21
C PRO A 41 7.16 6.76 0.06
N VAL A 42 6.57 7.51 -0.87
CA VAL A 42 6.34 8.95 -0.69
C VAL A 42 5.35 9.19 0.45
N ALA A 43 4.24 8.45 0.47
CA ALA A 43 3.25 8.53 1.55
C ALA A 43 3.86 8.14 2.91
N ALA A 44 4.68 7.09 2.95
CA ALA A 44 5.36 6.65 4.17
C ALA A 44 6.33 7.72 4.71
N ALA A 45 7.16 8.30 3.83
CA ALA A 45 8.10 9.36 4.21
C ALA A 45 7.39 10.61 4.73
N LEU A 46 6.34 11.06 4.04
CA LEU A 46 5.55 12.22 4.47
C LEU A 46 4.81 11.97 5.80
N LEU A 47 4.28 10.76 6.00
CA LEU A 47 3.64 10.39 7.26
C LEU A 47 4.66 10.32 8.41
N ALA A 48 5.85 9.79 8.16
CA ALA A 48 6.95 9.79 9.13
C ALA A 48 7.32 11.21 9.56
N GLN A 49 7.51 12.12 8.60
CA GLN A 49 7.79 13.54 8.88
C GLN A 49 6.69 14.16 9.74
N ALA A 50 5.44 13.95 9.37
CA ALA A 50 4.29 14.44 10.14
C ALA A 50 4.27 13.86 11.56
N ALA A 51 4.54 12.55 11.72
CA ALA A 51 4.55 11.87 13.02
C ALA A 51 5.70 12.34 13.91
N LEU A 52 6.86 12.62 13.34
CA LEU A 52 8.04 13.13 14.06
C LEU A 52 7.94 14.62 14.39
N GLY A 53 6.95 15.33 13.89
CA GLY A 53 6.76 16.76 14.12
C GLY A 53 7.62 17.66 13.22
N ALA A 54 8.22 17.09 12.18
CA ALA A 54 8.93 17.87 11.17
C ALA A 54 7.96 18.74 10.35
N PRO A 55 8.40 19.91 9.85
CA PRO A 55 7.58 20.72 8.95
C PRO A 55 7.14 19.91 7.73
N CYS A 56 5.85 19.83 7.51
CA CYS A 56 5.29 19.15 6.34
C CYS A 56 3.95 19.75 5.94
N GLU A 57 3.68 19.77 4.65
CA GLU A 57 2.41 20.18 4.10
C GLU A 57 1.36 19.08 4.32
N ARG A 58 0.47 19.26 5.27
CA ARG A 58 -0.52 18.24 5.67
C ARG A 58 -1.46 17.85 4.56
N TRP A 59 -1.87 18.79 3.71
CA TRP A 59 -2.71 18.50 2.57
C TRP A 59 -2.02 17.57 1.58
N PHE A 60 -0.71 17.78 1.38
CA PHE A 60 0.11 16.96 0.49
C PHE A 60 0.28 15.55 1.05
N THR A 61 0.55 15.42 2.36
CA THR A 61 0.59 14.12 3.04
C THR A 61 -0.74 13.38 2.90
N ARG A 62 -1.87 14.06 3.09
CA ARG A 62 -3.19 13.47 2.91
C ARG A 62 -3.45 13.04 1.47
N LEU A 63 -3.00 13.84 0.51
CA LEU A 63 -3.12 13.49 -0.91
C LEU A 63 -2.40 12.18 -1.22
N TRP A 64 -1.15 12.04 -0.80
CA TRP A 64 -0.36 10.83 -1.03
C TRP A 64 -0.90 9.61 -0.30
N LEU A 65 -1.43 9.77 0.90
CA LEU A 65 -2.13 8.68 1.59
C LEU A 65 -3.40 8.26 0.85
N ARG A 66 -4.18 9.19 0.29
CA ARG A 66 -5.35 8.87 -0.53
C ARG A 66 -4.96 8.15 -1.83
N ILE A 67 -3.89 8.60 -2.49
CA ILE A 67 -3.34 7.91 -3.67
C ILE A 67 -2.94 6.48 -3.31
N THR A 68 -2.26 6.28 -2.18
CA THR A 68 -1.86 4.94 -1.70
C THR A 68 -3.08 4.08 -1.36
N ALA A 69 -4.12 4.65 -0.76
CA ALA A 69 -5.37 3.93 -0.49
C ALA A 69 -6.06 3.50 -1.80
N ALA A 70 -6.17 4.40 -2.76
CA ALA A 70 -6.75 4.10 -4.08
C ALA A 70 -5.95 3.03 -4.82
N LEU A 71 -4.62 3.09 -4.74
CA LEU A 71 -3.72 2.10 -5.33
C LEU A 71 -4.01 0.68 -4.83
N GLY A 72 -4.29 0.51 -3.53
CA GLY A 72 -4.64 -0.79 -2.97
C GLY A 72 -5.93 -1.36 -3.58
N PHE A 73 -6.97 -0.54 -3.73
CA PHE A 73 -8.22 -0.98 -4.38
C PHE A 73 -8.02 -1.33 -5.85
N VAL A 74 -7.29 -0.49 -6.59
CA VAL A 74 -6.94 -0.75 -8.00
C VAL A 74 -6.11 -2.03 -8.12
N GLY A 75 -5.18 -2.26 -7.19
CA GLY A 75 -4.35 -3.46 -7.11
C GLY A 75 -5.17 -4.75 -7.00
N VAL A 76 -6.25 -4.74 -6.21
CA VAL A 76 -7.19 -5.88 -6.15
C VAL A 76 -7.72 -6.22 -7.54
N GLY A 77 -8.12 -5.23 -8.31
CA GLY A 77 -8.62 -5.41 -9.68
C GLY A 77 -7.58 -6.05 -10.60
N PHE A 78 -6.32 -5.61 -10.52
CA PHE A 78 -5.21 -6.20 -11.28
C PHE A 78 -4.94 -7.65 -10.87
N HIS A 79 -4.93 -7.95 -9.57
CA HIS A 79 -4.73 -9.32 -9.07
C HIS A 79 -5.91 -10.23 -9.48
N ALA A 80 -7.14 -9.76 -9.34
CA ALA A 80 -8.33 -10.49 -9.79
C ALA A 80 -8.29 -10.79 -11.29
N ARG A 81 -7.90 -9.79 -12.11
CA ARG A 81 -7.69 -9.98 -13.54
C ARG A 81 -6.58 -10.99 -13.84
N GLY A 82 -5.47 -10.95 -13.07
CA GLY A 82 -4.37 -11.91 -13.18
C GLY A 82 -4.86 -13.34 -12.95
N ILE A 83 -5.62 -13.57 -11.89
CA ILE A 83 -6.23 -14.87 -11.59
C ILE A 83 -7.13 -15.34 -12.73
N ALA A 84 -8.01 -14.45 -13.22
CA ALA A 84 -8.94 -14.78 -14.29
C ALA A 84 -8.23 -15.20 -15.60
N ARG A 85 -7.02 -14.68 -15.83
CA ARG A 85 -6.20 -14.96 -17.02
C ARG A 85 -5.26 -16.16 -16.89
N ASN A 86 -5.03 -16.63 -15.66
CA ASN A 86 -4.20 -17.81 -15.41
C ASN A 86 -4.89 -19.07 -15.92
N GLN A 87 -4.09 -20.09 -16.22
CA GLN A 87 -4.61 -21.39 -16.64
C GLN A 87 -5.52 -21.98 -15.57
N GLY A 88 -6.76 -22.30 -15.93
CA GLY A 88 -7.81 -22.73 -15.02
C GLY A 88 -8.57 -21.60 -14.33
N GLY A 89 -8.11 -20.34 -14.43
CA GLY A 89 -8.77 -19.16 -13.87
C GLY A 89 -9.14 -19.32 -12.39
N TRP A 90 -10.30 -18.86 -12.01
CA TRP A 90 -10.83 -18.95 -10.63
C TRP A 90 -11.07 -20.40 -10.15
N ARG A 91 -11.22 -21.36 -11.06
CA ARG A 91 -11.44 -22.77 -10.71
C ARG A 91 -10.18 -23.45 -10.17
N ASN A 92 -9.01 -22.95 -10.55
CA ASN A 92 -7.72 -23.50 -10.09
C ASN A 92 -7.31 -22.82 -8.76
N TRP A 93 -8.15 -22.98 -7.73
CA TRP A 93 -7.99 -22.29 -6.45
C TRP A 93 -6.68 -22.64 -5.73
N SER A 94 -6.19 -23.90 -5.81
CA SER A 94 -4.93 -24.28 -5.18
C SER A 94 -3.74 -23.56 -5.82
N GLN A 95 -3.69 -23.49 -7.16
CA GLN A 95 -2.69 -22.73 -7.88
C GLN A 95 -2.74 -21.24 -7.52
N ASN A 96 -3.95 -20.69 -7.46
CA ASN A 96 -4.13 -19.27 -7.13
C ASN A 96 -3.73 -18.95 -5.69
N LEU A 97 -3.98 -19.86 -4.75
CA LEU A 97 -3.63 -19.68 -3.34
C LEU A 97 -2.11 -19.73 -3.11
N PHE A 98 -1.41 -20.66 -3.75
CA PHE A 98 0.02 -20.89 -3.48
C PHE A 98 0.95 -20.14 -4.44
N ASN A 99 0.53 -19.88 -5.66
CA ASN A 99 1.40 -19.33 -6.72
C ASN A 99 0.76 -18.16 -7.49
N GLY A 100 -0.50 -17.85 -7.24
CA GLY A 100 -1.21 -16.78 -7.92
C GLY A 100 -0.96 -15.40 -7.28
N PRO A 101 -1.46 -14.33 -7.93
CA PRO A 101 -1.43 -13.00 -7.35
C PRO A 101 -2.22 -12.96 -6.04
N PRO A 102 -1.62 -12.60 -4.90
CA PRO A 102 -2.32 -12.62 -3.61
C PRO A 102 -3.36 -11.49 -3.53
N LEU A 103 -4.65 -11.84 -3.57
CA LEU A 103 -5.75 -10.86 -3.47
C LEU A 103 -5.72 -10.04 -2.17
N PRO A 104 -5.34 -10.59 -1.01
CA PRO A 104 -5.29 -9.82 0.24
C PRO A 104 -4.14 -8.81 0.33
N ALA A 105 -3.11 -8.90 -0.51
CA ALA A 105 -1.94 -8.04 -0.40
C ALA A 105 -2.22 -6.57 -0.75
N PRO A 106 -2.88 -6.24 -1.90
CA PRO A 106 -3.14 -4.85 -2.23
C PRO A 106 -3.99 -4.09 -1.21
N PRO A 107 -5.05 -4.66 -0.60
CA PRO A 107 -5.83 -3.98 0.42
C PRO A 107 -5.02 -3.57 1.65
N GLY A 108 -3.87 -4.19 1.91
CA GLY A 108 -2.94 -3.79 2.96
C GLY A 108 -2.50 -2.33 2.83
N PHE A 109 -2.21 -1.88 1.62
CA PHE A 109 -1.90 -0.46 1.36
C PHE A 109 -3.09 0.45 1.66
N SER A 110 -4.31 0.04 1.27
CA SER A 110 -5.51 0.82 1.56
C SER A 110 -5.74 0.95 3.06
N ALA A 111 -5.67 -0.15 3.79
CA ALA A 111 -5.86 -0.17 5.25
C ALA A 111 -4.83 0.71 5.97
N LEU A 112 -3.54 0.55 5.65
CA LEU A 112 -2.46 1.35 6.24
C LEU A 112 -2.61 2.83 5.89
N ALA A 113 -2.92 3.17 4.65
CA ALA A 113 -3.11 4.56 4.24
C ALA A 113 -4.31 5.22 4.93
N LEU A 114 -5.42 4.50 5.10
CA LEU A 114 -6.59 4.99 5.86
C LEU A 114 -6.25 5.17 7.34
N ALA A 115 -5.51 4.26 7.95
CA ALA A 115 -5.00 4.41 9.31
C ALA A 115 -4.05 5.62 9.43
N GLY A 116 -3.23 5.89 8.42
CA GLY A 116 -2.38 7.09 8.35
C GLY A 116 -3.20 8.39 8.30
N LEU A 117 -4.29 8.41 7.54
CA LEU A 117 -5.21 9.55 7.52
C LEU A 117 -5.87 9.77 8.89
N ALA A 118 -6.23 8.69 9.59
CA ALA A 118 -6.75 8.76 10.96
C ALA A 118 -5.69 9.29 11.94
N ALA A 119 -4.44 8.83 11.82
CA ALA A 119 -3.34 9.31 12.64
C ALA A 119 -3.11 10.82 12.48
N LEU A 120 -3.19 11.35 11.26
CA LEU A 120 -3.09 12.79 11.00
C LEU A 120 -4.23 13.58 11.64
N ARG A 121 -5.46 13.06 11.61
CA ARG A 121 -6.62 13.70 12.29
C ARG A 121 -6.43 13.73 13.79
N LEU A 122 -6.04 12.61 14.40
CA LEU A 122 -5.78 12.54 15.84
C LEU A 122 -4.71 13.55 16.29
N ARG A 123 -3.65 13.74 15.49
CA ARG A 123 -2.63 14.76 15.81
C ARG A 123 -3.13 16.20 15.73
N GLU A 124 -4.20 16.46 15.03
CA GLU A 124 -4.84 17.79 14.99
C GLU A 124 -5.62 18.07 16.26
N THR A 125 -6.22 17.06 16.87
CA THR A 125 -6.98 17.17 18.12
C THR A 125 -6.09 17.17 19.36
N GLU A 126 -4.83 16.74 19.26
CA GLU A 126 -3.84 16.72 20.36
C GLU A 126 -3.11 18.08 20.53
N LYS A 127 -3.39 19.08 19.71
CA LYS A 127 -2.83 20.46 19.78
C LYS A 127 -3.80 21.42 20.40
#